data_347670fd2cd8267c5df7200d68ec6528
#
_entry.id   347670fd2cd8267c5df7200d68ec6528
#
_cell.length_a   1.000
_cell.length_b   1.000
_cell.length_c   1.000
_cell.angle_alpha   90.00
_cell.angle_beta   90.00
_cell.angle_gamma   90.00
#
_symmetry.space_group_name_H-M   'P 1'
#
loop_
_entity.id
_entity.type
_entity.pdbx_description
1 polymer ?
#
loop_
_entity_poly.entity_id
_entity_poly.type
_entity_poly.pdbx_seq_one_letter_code
_entity_poly.pdbx_strand_id
1 'polypeptide(L)'
;FSLEFENTPLANVDVLIKQKDLHPPRQALAIAQNRLLEKGLFDELAIPVAPYRAVDSLESLKKAVAELGLPIVLKTATGGYDGKGQFVLRSEDQIDTAWAELGPAKSLVAESFVKFSREVSIIAVRGQNGEVKTWPLAENHHHNGILSHSIVPAPNSEALQPVAQDYITRL
;
A
#
# COMPACT_ATOMS: atom_id res chain seq x y z
N PHE A 1 9.38 -4.25 22.28
CA PHE A 1 9.92 -4.67 20.99
C PHE A 1 9.47 -3.75 19.88
N SER A 2 10.27 -3.69 18.82
CA SER A 2 9.87 -3.17 17.52
C SER A 2 10.23 -4.20 16.45
N LEU A 3 9.61 -4.06 15.28
CA LEU A 3 9.89 -4.89 14.11
C LEU A 3 10.63 -4.05 13.08
N GLU A 4 11.64 -4.62 12.47
CA GLU A 4 12.40 -4.00 11.39
C GLU A 4 11.78 -4.35 10.03
N PHE A 5 11.21 -5.57 9.89
CA PHE A 5 10.65 -6.05 8.64
C PHE A 5 9.13 -6.18 8.71
N GLU A 6 8.45 -5.59 7.73
CA GLU A 6 7.01 -5.74 7.53
C GLU A 6 6.60 -7.21 7.31
N ASN A 7 7.40 -7.99 6.59
CA ASN A 7 7.07 -9.38 6.23
C ASN A 7 7.30 -10.41 7.35
N THR A 8 7.41 -9.98 8.62
CA THR A 8 7.49 -10.90 9.76
C THR A 8 6.18 -11.68 9.90
N PRO A 9 6.20 -13.04 9.88
CA PRO A 9 4.97 -13.81 10.04
C PRO A 9 4.24 -13.50 11.34
N LEU A 10 2.93 -13.20 11.24
CA LEU A 10 2.12 -12.84 12.42
C LEU A 10 2.12 -13.91 13.51
N ALA A 11 2.21 -15.20 13.14
CA ALA A 11 2.33 -16.30 14.10
C ALA A 11 3.57 -16.15 15.00
N ASN A 12 4.69 -15.64 14.47
CA ASN A 12 5.90 -15.40 15.26
C ASN A 12 5.68 -14.20 16.20
N VAL A 13 4.98 -13.17 15.71
CA VAL A 13 4.61 -12.01 16.52
C VAL A 13 3.69 -12.41 17.67
N ASP A 14 2.74 -13.33 17.43
CA ASP A 14 1.80 -13.84 18.44
C ASP A 14 2.51 -14.55 19.62
N VAL A 15 3.71 -15.09 19.40
CA VAL A 15 4.55 -15.65 20.48
C VAL A 15 5.23 -14.53 21.27
N LEU A 16 5.73 -13.52 20.58
CA LEU A 16 6.49 -12.42 21.21
C LEU A 16 5.61 -11.53 22.11
N ILE A 17 4.40 -11.18 21.66
CA ILE A 17 3.50 -10.29 22.41
C ILE A 17 2.98 -10.91 23.72
N LYS A 18 3.08 -12.23 23.91
CA LYS A 18 2.80 -12.89 25.19
C LYS A 18 3.84 -12.55 26.28
N GLN A 19 4.99 -12.06 25.89
CA GLN A 19 6.12 -11.82 26.79
C GLN A 19 6.44 -10.33 26.97
N LYS A 20 6.18 -9.51 25.96
CA LYS A 20 6.59 -8.11 25.90
C LYS A 20 5.67 -7.30 24.99
N ASP A 21 5.52 -6.01 25.29
CA ASP A 21 4.82 -5.07 24.42
C ASP A 21 5.54 -4.89 23.07
N LEU A 22 4.76 -4.84 22.01
CA LEU A 22 5.21 -4.62 20.63
C LEU A 22 4.74 -3.24 20.16
N HIS A 23 5.66 -2.46 19.58
CA HIS A 23 5.38 -1.18 18.95
C HIS A 23 6.04 -1.13 17.55
N PRO A 24 5.29 -0.88 16.47
CA PRO A 24 3.83 -0.72 16.42
C PRO A 24 3.10 -2.01 16.80
N PRO A 25 1.81 -1.92 17.19
CA PRO A 25 1.05 -3.09 17.64
C PRO A 25 0.86 -4.11 16.50
N ARG A 26 0.64 -5.38 16.88
CA ARG A 26 0.41 -6.49 15.94
C ARG A 26 -0.62 -6.18 14.86
N GLN A 27 -1.69 -5.46 15.22
CA GLN A 27 -2.74 -5.12 14.26
C GLN A 27 -2.23 -4.19 13.17
N ALA A 28 -1.39 -3.21 13.50
CA ALA A 28 -0.78 -2.34 12.50
C ALA A 28 0.06 -3.13 11.50
N LEU A 29 0.85 -4.10 11.99
CA LEU A 29 1.60 -5.01 11.11
C LEU A 29 0.68 -5.85 10.21
N ALA A 30 -0.40 -6.41 10.76
CA ALA A 30 -1.35 -7.24 10.01
C ALA A 30 -2.02 -6.45 8.87
N ILE A 31 -2.34 -5.18 9.13
CA ILE A 31 -2.92 -4.28 8.12
C ILE A 31 -1.89 -3.94 7.06
N ALA A 32 -0.68 -3.51 7.47
CA ALA A 32 0.39 -3.13 6.54
C ALA A 32 0.82 -4.27 5.61
N GLN A 33 0.76 -5.53 6.08
CA GLN A 33 1.09 -6.71 5.26
C GLN A 33 0.07 -7.03 4.17
N ASN A 34 -1.12 -6.42 4.19
CA ASN A 34 -2.21 -6.78 3.27
C ASN A 34 -2.83 -5.53 2.65
N ARG A 35 -2.61 -5.31 1.35
CA ARG A 35 -3.11 -4.16 0.59
C ARG A 35 -4.62 -3.97 0.64
N LEU A 36 -5.40 -5.06 0.76
CA LEU A 36 -6.85 -4.95 0.88
C LEU A 36 -7.26 -4.44 2.27
N LEU A 37 -6.59 -4.90 3.33
CA LEU A 37 -6.84 -4.41 4.69
C LEU A 37 -6.39 -2.96 4.85
N GLU A 38 -5.22 -2.60 4.29
CA GLU A 38 -4.70 -1.25 4.30
C GLU A 38 -5.66 -0.28 3.59
N LYS A 39 -6.12 -0.62 2.38
CA LYS A 39 -7.09 0.21 1.64
C LYS A 39 -8.44 0.30 2.35
N GLY A 40 -8.91 -0.80 2.94
CA GLY A 40 -10.13 -0.79 3.77
C GLY A 40 -10.02 0.16 4.95
N LEU A 41 -8.87 0.18 5.65
CA LEU A 41 -8.62 1.14 6.72
C LEU A 41 -8.60 2.58 6.21
N PHE A 42 -7.98 2.84 5.05
CA PHE A 42 -7.99 4.18 4.46
C PHE A 42 -9.40 4.64 4.09
N ASP A 43 -10.23 3.75 3.54
CA ASP A 43 -11.64 4.05 3.28
C ASP A 43 -12.42 4.37 4.57
N GLU A 44 -12.24 3.57 5.64
CA GLU A 44 -12.85 3.82 6.96
C GLU A 44 -12.45 5.17 7.55
N LEU A 45 -11.20 5.57 7.35
CA LEU A 45 -10.64 6.83 7.81
C LEU A 45 -10.90 8.01 6.85
N ALA A 46 -11.62 7.81 5.77
CA ALA A 46 -11.85 8.78 4.70
C ALA A 46 -10.53 9.38 4.14
N ILE A 47 -9.50 8.54 4.01
CA ILE A 47 -8.25 8.85 3.32
C ILE A 47 -8.39 8.39 1.87
N PRO A 48 -8.26 9.29 0.87
CA PRO A 48 -8.47 8.93 -0.53
C PRO A 48 -7.47 7.87 -1.01
N VAL A 49 -7.97 6.85 -1.69
CA VAL A 49 -7.17 5.81 -2.37
C VAL A 49 -7.61 5.69 -3.83
N ALA A 50 -6.72 5.14 -4.67
CA ALA A 50 -7.12 4.75 -6.01
C ALA A 50 -8.28 3.75 -5.93
N PRO A 51 -9.32 3.88 -6.78
CA PRO A 51 -10.40 2.88 -6.85
C PRO A 51 -9.83 1.48 -7.02
N TYR A 52 -10.36 0.52 -6.26
CA TYR A 52 -9.81 -0.84 -6.24
C TYR A 52 -10.90 -1.91 -6.11
N ARG A 53 -10.53 -3.14 -6.46
CA ARG A 53 -11.36 -4.34 -6.26
C ARG A 53 -10.50 -5.51 -5.79
N ALA A 54 -11.04 -6.30 -4.88
CA ALA A 54 -10.45 -7.59 -4.54
C ALA A 54 -10.64 -8.56 -5.71
N VAL A 55 -9.62 -9.37 -5.97
CA VAL A 55 -9.60 -10.35 -7.05
C VAL A 55 -9.08 -11.69 -6.52
N ASP A 56 -9.90 -12.74 -6.64
CA ASP A 56 -9.61 -14.10 -6.18
C ASP A 56 -9.81 -15.17 -7.28
N SER A 57 -10.33 -14.76 -8.43
CA SER A 57 -10.64 -15.62 -9.57
C SER A 57 -10.49 -14.85 -10.88
N LEU A 58 -10.36 -15.57 -11.99
CA LEU A 58 -10.35 -14.97 -13.32
C LEU A 58 -11.65 -14.20 -13.60
N GLU A 59 -12.78 -14.70 -13.09
CA GLU A 59 -14.07 -14.04 -13.23
C GLU A 59 -14.09 -12.71 -12.47
N SER A 60 -13.63 -12.68 -11.22
CA SER A 60 -13.53 -11.45 -10.44
C SER A 60 -12.54 -10.45 -11.06
N LEU A 61 -11.47 -10.92 -11.73
CA LEU A 61 -10.58 -10.04 -12.50
C LEU A 61 -11.29 -9.40 -13.68
N LYS A 62 -12.03 -10.18 -14.48
CA LYS A 62 -12.82 -9.66 -15.60
C LYS A 62 -13.85 -8.62 -15.13
N LYS A 63 -14.51 -8.89 -14.01
CA LYS A 63 -15.44 -7.95 -13.38
C LYS A 63 -14.75 -6.67 -12.92
N ALA A 64 -13.60 -6.79 -12.28
CA ALA A 64 -12.81 -5.63 -11.85
C ALA A 64 -12.38 -4.75 -13.03
N VAL A 65 -11.95 -5.35 -14.15
CA VAL A 65 -11.62 -4.62 -15.39
C VAL A 65 -12.84 -3.86 -15.92
N ALA A 66 -14.00 -4.51 -15.97
CA ALA A 66 -15.24 -3.87 -16.44
C ALA A 66 -15.69 -2.70 -15.56
N GLU A 67 -15.51 -2.81 -14.23
CA GLU A 67 -15.93 -1.78 -13.28
C GLU A 67 -14.94 -0.62 -13.15
N LEU A 68 -13.63 -0.89 -13.16
CA LEU A 68 -12.59 0.12 -12.97
C LEU A 68 -12.18 0.79 -14.28
N GLY A 69 -12.39 0.13 -15.41
CA GLY A 69 -11.87 0.54 -16.70
C GLY A 69 -10.35 0.33 -16.80
N LEU A 70 -9.84 0.33 -18.03
CA LEU A 70 -8.41 0.17 -18.29
C LEU A 70 -7.72 1.53 -18.46
N PRO A 71 -6.45 1.65 -18.13
CA PRO A 71 -5.59 0.60 -17.55
C PRO A 71 -5.80 0.42 -16.05
N ILE A 72 -5.50 -0.80 -15.57
CA ILE A 72 -5.44 -1.13 -14.12
C ILE A 72 -4.07 -1.68 -13.76
N VAL A 73 -3.75 -1.65 -12.48
CA VAL A 73 -2.60 -2.37 -11.92
C VAL A 73 -3.12 -3.52 -11.07
N LEU A 74 -2.84 -4.74 -11.49
CA LEU A 74 -3.12 -5.95 -10.71
C LEU A 74 -1.92 -6.25 -9.82
N LYS A 75 -2.15 -6.44 -8.52
CA LYS A 75 -1.09 -6.69 -7.53
C LYS A 75 -1.46 -7.86 -6.64
N THR A 76 -0.45 -8.58 -6.13
CA THR A 76 -0.68 -9.51 -5.01
C THR A 76 -1.15 -8.73 -3.79
N ALA A 77 -2.14 -9.24 -3.05
CA ALA A 77 -2.65 -8.58 -1.84
C ALA A 77 -1.60 -8.55 -0.72
N THR A 78 -0.73 -9.55 -0.67
CA THR A 78 0.36 -9.66 0.29
C THR A 78 1.69 -9.89 -0.41
N GLY A 79 2.80 -9.52 0.23
CA GLY A 79 4.12 -9.61 -0.38
C GLY A 79 4.28 -8.64 -1.55
N GLY A 80 5.25 -8.92 -2.43
CA GLY A 80 5.63 -8.03 -3.53
C GLY A 80 6.57 -6.92 -3.05
N TYR A 81 7.67 -6.77 -3.77
CA TYR A 81 8.71 -5.76 -3.54
C TYR A 81 9.37 -5.41 -4.87
N ASP A 82 9.93 -4.22 -4.98
CA ASP A 82 10.70 -3.79 -6.15
C ASP A 82 10.00 -4.06 -7.50
N GLY A 83 8.70 -3.75 -7.58
CA GLY A 83 7.89 -3.98 -8.77
C GLY A 83 7.50 -5.43 -9.04
N LYS A 84 7.94 -6.40 -8.22
CA LYS A 84 7.51 -7.81 -8.32
C LYS A 84 6.11 -8.02 -7.74
N GLY A 85 5.37 -8.99 -8.29
CA GLY A 85 4.00 -9.27 -7.86
C GLY A 85 2.99 -8.21 -8.32
N GLN A 86 3.27 -7.54 -9.44
CA GLN A 86 2.32 -6.63 -10.08
C GLN A 86 2.35 -6.75 -11.61
N PHE A 87 1.20 -6.48 -12.23
CA PHE A 87 1.02 -6.47 -13.67
C PHE A 87 0.18 -5.25 -14.09
N VAL A 88 0.69 -4.43 -15.02
CA VAL A 88 -0.07 -3.31 -15.57
C VAL A 88 -0.88 -3.81 -16.77
N LEU A 89 -2.17 -3.95 -16.59
CA LEU A 89 -3.13 -4.43 -17.57
C LEU A 89 -3.68 -3.24 -18.35
N ARG A 90 -3.36 -3.16 -19.64
CA ARG A 90 -3.70 -2.01 -20.51
C ARG A 90 -4.81 -2.30 -21.50
N SER A 91 -5.06 -3.58 -21.78
CA SER A 91 -6.06 -4.05 -22.74
C SER A 91 -6.64 -5.39 -22.27
N GLU A 92 -7.87 -5.71 -22.71
CA GLU A 92 -8.59 -6.92 -22.27
C GLU A 92 -7.90 -8.22 -22.69
N ASP A 93 -7.19 -8.22 -23.80
CA ASP A 93 -6.42 -9.38 -24.29
C ASP A 93 -5.29 -9.81 -23.35
N GLN A 94 -4.89 -8.93 -22.41
CA GLN A 94 -3.87 -9.23 -21.40
C GLN A 94 -4.43 -9.92 -20.14
N ILE A 95 -5.75 -10.06 -20.00
CA ILE A 95 -6.39 -10.59 -18.77
C ILE A 95 -5.89 -12.00 -18.46
N ASP A 96 -5.90 -12.89 -19.45
CA ASP A 96 -5.50 -14.29 -19.23
C ASP A 96 -4.00 -14.39 -18.91
N THR A 97 -3.16 -13.55 -19.53
CA THR A 97 -1.73 -13.46 -19.21
C THR A 97 -1.48 -12.97 -17.78
N ALA A 98 -2.15 -11.88 -17.37
CA ALA A 98 -2.04 -11.34 -16.02
C ALA A 98 -2.51 -12.36 -14.96
N TRP A 99 -3.60 -13.08 -15.26
CA TRP A 99 -4.10 -14.14 -14.38
C TRP A 99 -3.14 -15.33 -14.32
N ALA A 100 -2.55 -15.77 -15.42
CA ALA A 100 -1.57 -16.86 -15.43
C ALA A 100 -0.33 -16.52 -14.59
N GLU A 101 0.08 -15.24 -14.60
CA GLU A 101 1.25 -14.78 -13.82
C GLU A 101 0.95 -14.62 -12.34
N LEU A 102 -0.15 -13.96 -11.96
CA LEU A 102 -0.41 -13.55 -10.57
C LEU A 102 -1.50 -14.38 -9.88
N GLY A 103 -2.39 -15.04 -10.62
CA GLY A 103 -3.50 -15.83 -10.07
C GLY A 103 -3.11 -16.90 -9.05
N PRO A 104 -1.94 -17.58 -9.20
CA PRO A 104 -1.46 -18.52 -8.19
C PRO A 104 -1.33 -17.96 -6.76
N ALA A 105 -1.22 -16.64 -6.62
CA ALA A 105 -1.20 -15.99 -5.30
C ALA A 105 -2.56 -16.04 -4.57
N LYS A 106 -3.66 -16.35 -5.28
CA LYS A 106 -5.03 -16.52 -4.75
C LYS A 106 -5.68 -15.31 -4.07
N SER A 107 -4.97 -14.25 -3.84
CA SER A 107 -5.51 -13.00 -3.29
C SER A 107 -4.78 -11.84 -3.96
N LEU A 108 -5.50 -11.12 -4.79
CA LEU A 108 -5.00 -10.01 -5.57
C LEU A 108 -5.85 -8.77 -5.32
N VAL A 109 -5.30 -7.61 -5.64
CA VAL A 109 -6.02 -6.34 -5.73
C VAL A 109 -5.83 -5.75 -7.11
N ALA A 110 -6.93 -5.38 -7.76
CA ALA A 110 -6.94 -4.58 -8.98
C ALA A 110 -7.16 -3.12 -8.61
N GLU A 111 -6.30 -2.23 -9.07
CA GLU A 111 -6.35 -0.80 -8.79
C GLU A 111 -6.42 -0.01 -10.09
N SER A 112 -7.23 1.07 -10.13
CA SER A 112 -7.19 2.00 -11.23
C SER A 112 -5.79 2.59 -11.39
N PHE A 113 -5.31 2.70 -12.62
CA PHE A 113 -4.01 3.28 -12.90
C PHE A 113 -4.05 4.81 -12.69
N VAL A 114 -3.32 5.29 -11.70
CA VAL A 114 -3.22 6.71 -11.38
C VAL A 114 -2.07 7.35 -12.16
N LYS A 115 -2.39 8.36 -12.97
CA LYS A 115 -1.38 9.22 -13.58
C LYS A 115 -1.04 10.34 -12.61
N PHE A 116 0.04 10.19 -11.90
CA PHE A 116 0.52 11.23 -10.97
C PHE A 116 1.68 12.02 -11.58
N SER A 117 1.81 13.27 -11.19
CA SER A 117 2.92 14.14 -11.60
C SER A 117 4.15 13.98 -10.72
N ARG A 118 3.96 13.55 -9.48
CA ARG A 118 5.01 13.32 -8.50
C ARG A 118 4.51 12.35 -7.42
N GLU A 119 5.44 11.69 -6.77
CA GLU A 119 5.19 10.84 -5.60
C GLU A 119 5.83 11.49 -4.37
N VAL A 120 5.05 11.59 -3.30
CA VAL A 120 5.55 12.08 -2.01
C VAL A 120 5.17 11.12 -0.90
N SER A 121 5.99 11.05 0.14
CA SER A 121 5.72 10.28 1.35
C SER A 121 5.86 11.15 2.59
N ILE A 122 5.11 10.79 3.64
CA ILE A 122 5.22 11.37 4.96
C ILE A 122 5.58 10.28 5.96
N ILE A 123 6.51 10.61 6.87
CA ILE A 123 6.87 9.75 8.00
C ILE A 123 6.32 10.38 9.26
N ALA A 124 5.70 9.56 10.10
CA ALA A 124 5.19 10.00 11.39
C ALA A 124 5.53 9.00 12.49
N VAL A 125 5.55 9.49 13.71
CA VAL A 125 5.59 8.69 14.92
C VAL A 125 4.45 9.11 15.85
N ARG A 126 3.74 8.13 16.41
CA ARG A 126 2.73 8.35 17.44
C ARG A 126 3.26 7.87 18.77
N GLY A 127 3.33 8.76 19.75
CA GLY A 127 3.68 8.42 21.11
C GLY A 127 2.54 7.67 21.83
N GLN A 128 2.84 6.97 22.91
CA GLN A 128 1.83 6.27 23.74
C GLN A 128 0.80 7.22 24.36
N ASN A 129 1.13 8.50 24.51
CA ASN A 129 0.24 9.56 24.94
C ASN A 129 -0.68 10.10 23.81
N GLY A 130 -0.59 9.53 22.60
CA GLY A 130 -1.36 9.96 21.44
C GLY A 130 -0.74 11.13 20.65
N GLU A 131 0.36 11.73 21.11
CA GLU A 131 1.03 12.81 20.40
C GLU A 131 1.60 12.30 19.06
N VAL A 132 1.35 13.02 17.96
CA VAL A 132 1.87 12.69 16.63
C VAL A 132 2.92 13.72 16.22
N LYS A 133 4.07 13.25 15.80
CA LYS A 133 5.13 14.05 15.18
C LYS A 133 5.37 13.58 13.77
N THR A 134 5.58 14.51 12.85
CA THR A 134 5.82 14.21 11.43
C THR A 134 7.13 14.83 10.97
N TRP A 135 7.75 14.18 10.00
CA TRP A 135 8.84 14.78 9.24
C TRP A 135 8.30 15.59 8.07
N PRO A 136 9.12 16.46 7.46
CA PRO A 136 8.79 17.06 6.18
C PRO A 136 8.51 15.99 5.12
N LEU A 137 7.66 16.32 4.15
CA LEU A 137 7.41 15.43 3.01
C LEU A 137 8.72 15.10 2.29
N ALA A 138 8.86 13.86 1.87
CA ALA A 138 9.89 13.39 0.96
C ALA A 138 9.30 13.23 -0.44
N GLU A 139 9.98 13.72 -1.48
CA GLU A 139 9.67 13.40 -2.87
C GLU A 139 10.47 12.19 -3.29
N ASN A 140 9.78 11.16 -3.81
CA ASN A 140 10.37 9.87 -4.16
C ASN A 140 10.53 9.74 -5.68
N HIS A 141 11.71 9.38 -6.10
CA HIS A 141 12.05 9.13 -7.49
C HIS A 141 12.34 7.65 -7.70
N HIS A 142 11.58 7.04 -8.61
CA HIS A 142 11.72 5.63 -8.96
C HIS A 142 12.36 5.46 -10.34
N HIS A 143 13.17 4.42 -10.45
CA HIS A 143 13.66 3.94 -11.73
C HIS A 143 13.29 2.47 -11.90
N ASN A 144 12.57 2.14 -12.97
CA ASN A 144 12.07 0.78 -13.24
C ASN A 144 11.29 0.16 -12.06
N GLY A 145 10.49 0.97 -11.36
CA GLY A 145 9.68 0.52 -10.21
C GLY A 145 10.47 0.36 -8.89
N ILE A 146 11.75 0.70 -8.88
CA ILE A 146 12.60 0.65 -7.68
C ILE A 146 12.89 2.09 -7.23
N LEU A 147 12.75 2.36 -5.93
CA LEU A 147 13.10 3.65 -5.34
C LEU A 147 14.59 3.92 -5.53
N SER A 148 14.91 4.98 -6.28
CA SER A 148 16.28 5.40 -6.57
C SER A 148 16.81 6.38 -5.51
N HIS A 149 16.05 7.43 -5.22
CA HIS A 149 16.38 8.43 -4.22
C HIS A 149 15.15 9.19 -3.74
N SER A 150 15.28 9.79 -2.56
CA SER A 150 14.26 10.68 -1.98
C SER A 150 14.88 12.04 -1.69
N ILE A 151 14.14 13.11 -1.93
CA ILE A 151 14.53 14.48 -1.63
C ILE A 151 13.72 14.99 -0.44
N VAL A 152 14.37 15.38 0.64
CA VAL A 152 13.75 15.89 1.86
C VAL A 152 14.36 17.24 2.23
N PRO A 153 13.55 18.29 2.46
CA PRO A 153 12.11 18.37 2.22
C PRO A 153 11.78 18.33 0.73
N ALA A 154 10.58 17.79 0.40
CA ALA A 154 10.10 17.76 -0.97
C ALA A 154 9.94 19.18 -1.52
N PRO A 155 10.52 19.53 -2.68
CA PRO A 155 10.39 20.85 -3.26
C PRO A 155 8.93 21.21 -3.56
N ASN A 156 8.53 22.48 -3.35
CA ASN A 156 7.19 22.99 -3.66
C ASN A 156 6.05 22.11 -3.09
N SER A 157 6.20 21.70 -1.81
CA SER A 157 5.26 20.81 -1.12
C SER A 157 4.45 21.51 -0.02
N GLU A 158 4.53 22.82 0.09
CA GLU A 158 3.92 23.63 1.17
C GLU A 158 2.39 23.41 1.25
N ALA A 159 1.71 23.27 0.10
CA ALA A 159 0.29 22.99 0.05
C ALA A 159 -0.06 21.52 0.35
N LEU A 160 0.86 20.59 0.14
CA LEU A 160 0.65 19.16 0.36
C LEU A 160 0.93 18.76 1.81
N GLN A 161 1.85 19.43 2.48
CA GLN A 161 2.28 19.10 3.85
C GLN A 161 1.10 19.02 4.83
N PRO A 162 0.20 20.03 4.94
CA PRO A 162 -0.93 19.95 5.88
C PRO A 162 -1.93 18.84 5.51
N VAL A 163 -2.13 18.54 4.23
CA VAL A 163 -3.00 17.45 3.79
C VAL A 163 -2.44 16.09 4.19
N ALA A 164 -1.14 15.88 3.97
CA ALA A 164 -0.48 14.65 4.37
C ALA A 164 -0.44 14.48 5.89
N GLN A 165 -0.26 15.58 6.65
CA GLN A 165 -0.33 15.57 8.11
C GLN A 165 -1.72 15.22 8.63
N ASP A 166 -2.78 15.72 7.99
CA ASP A 166 -4.14 15.35 8.34
C ASP A 166 -4.37 13.84 8.11
N TYR A 167 -3.98 13.29 6.97
CA TYR A 167 -4.11 11.87 6.68
C TYR A 167 -3.36 10.99 7.67
N ILE A 168 -2.07 11.27 7.92
CA ILE A 168 -1.26 10.46 8.82
C ILE A 168 -1.70 10.60 10.30
N THR A 169 -2.37 11.69 10.65
CA THR A 169 -2.91 11.88 12.00
C THR A 169 -4.17 11.06 12.23
N ARG A 170 -4.96 10.81 11.20
CA ARG A 170 -6.13 9.91 11.27
C ARG A 170 -5.73 8.44 11.35
N LEU A 171 -4.61 8.08 10.77
CA LEU A 171 -4.05 6.74 10.78
C LEU A 171 -3.44 6.38 12.14
#